data_e9c47dc18ceead3cb869f4431ae5cd46
#
_entry.id   e9c47dc18ceead3cb869f4431ae5cd46
#
_cell.length_a   1.000
_cell.length_b   1.000
_cell.length_c   1.000
_cell.angle_alpha   90.00
_cell.angle_beta   90.00
_cell.angle_gamma   90.00
#
_symmetry.space_group_name_H-M   'P 1'
#
loop_
_entity.id
_entity.type
_entity.pdbx_description
1 polymer ?
#
loop_
_entity_poly.entity_id
_entity_poly.type
_entity_poly.pdbx_seq_one_letter_code
_entity_poly.pdbx_strand_id
1 'polypeptide(L)'
;MLPALESTGLKVGRDFFLSFSPERVDPGNPTYGTRNTPKVVGGITDDCVRVATALYAPAIDTLVPVSTTEAAELVKLLENTFRSVNIGLVNEMAIVCDKLGVDVWEVIEAAATKPFGFMKFLPGPGLGGHCIPIDPHYLAWKMRGLNYKTRFIDLAGELNTEMPLFWVRKVTAALNSHSKAMRGSRILVLGVAYKRDINDLRESPALDIIKLLEDEGAEVEYHDPYVPAFSENGHSYASVPLTPASVAAADCVVVVTDHSCIDYGMIKREARVVVDTRHVLPRDG
;
A
#
# COMPACT_ATOMS: atom_id res chain seq x y z
N MET A 1 20.76 -22.32 0.01
CA MET A 1 21.47 -22.47 -1.28
C MET A 1 22.94 -22.86 -1.08
N LEU A 2 23.74 -22.12 -0.30
CA LEU A 2 25.19 -22.38 -0.14
C LEU A 2 25.50 -23.82 0.22
N PRO A 3 24.91 -24.45 1.29
CA PRO A 3 25.25 -25.85 1.64
C PRO A 3 24.94 -26.85 0.52
N ALA A 4 23.87 -26.62 -0.25
CA ALA A 4 23.50 -27.49 -1.37
C ALA A 4 24.49 -27.39 -2.55
N LEU A 5 25.03 -26.19 -2.81
CA LEU A 5 26.05 -25.99 -3.84
C LEU A 5 27.36 -26.58 -3.42
N GLU A 6 27.79 -26.40 -2.17
CA GLU A 6 29.05 -26.92 -1.67
C GLU A 6 29.04 -28.45 -1.48
N SER A 7 27.87 -29.09 -1.33
CA SER A 7 27.73 -30.54 -1.27
C SER A 7 28.17 -31.24 -2.57
N THR A 8 28.29 -30.52 -3.67
CA THR A 8 28.83 -31.01 -4.95
C THR A 8 30.35 -31.01 -5.01
N GLY A 9 31.03 -30.53 -3.95
CA GLY A 9 32.50 -30.40 -3.89
C GLY A 9 33.06 -29.08 -4.41
N LEU A 10 32.20 -28.21 -4.95
CA LEU A 10 32.58 -26.86 -5.40
C LEU A 10 32.71 -25.90 -4.20
N LYS A 11 33.57 -24.89 -4.30
CA LYS A 11 33.80 -23.89 -3.25
C LYS A 11 33.39 -22.51 -3.70
N VAL A 12 32.60 -21.84 -2.83
CA VAL A 12 32.19 -20.46 -3.05
C VAL A 12 33.39 -19.52 -3.09
N GLY A 13 33.32 -18.50 -3.96
CA GLY A 13 34.40 -17.52 -4.16
C GLY A 13 35.56 -18.02 -5.04
N ARG A 14 35.55 -19.32 -5.41
CA ARG A 14 36.57 -19.93 -6.32
C ARG A 14 35.91 -20.59 -7.52
N ASP A 15 35.04 -21.55 -7.29
CA ASP A 15 34.44 -22.37 -8.34
C ASP A 15 33.06 -21.84 -8.74
N PHE A 16 32.41 -21.11 -7.88
CA PHE A 16 31.15 -20.36 -8.14
C PHE A 16 31.07 -19.11 -7.24
N PHE A 17 30.19 -18.16 -7.65
CA PHE A 17 30.00 -16.91 -6.92
C PHE A 17 28.51 -16.79 -6.54
N LEU A 18 28.26 -16.58 -5.24
CA LEU A 18 26.91 -16.47 -4.70
C LEU A 18 26.71 -15.10 -4.07
N SER A 19 25.74 -14.37 -4.58
CA SER A 19 25.38 -13.04 -4.13
C SER A 19 23.85 -12.90 -4.04
N PHE A 20 23.41 -11.91 -3.28
CA PHE A 20 22.02 -11.49 -3.18
C PHE A 20 21.90 -10.02 -3.54
N SER A 21 20.86 -9.70 -4.28
CA SER A 21 20.52 -8.31 -4.63
C SER A 21 19.00 -8.16 -4.62
N PRO A 22 18.43 -7.35 -3.70
CA PRO A 22 16.99 -7.14 -3.62
C PRO A 22 16.48 -6.35 -4.83
N GLU A 23 15.25 -6.62 -5.24
CA GLU A 23 14.56 -5.78 -6.22
C GLU A 23 13.94 -4.58 -5.52
N ARG A 24 14.24 -3.37 -6.01
CA ARG A 24 13.85 -2.08 -5.43
C ARG A 24 13.05 -1.20 -6.37
N VAL A 25 12.82 -1.64 -7.61
CA VAL A 25 12.03 -0.88 -8.59
C VAL A 25 10.56 -0.84 -8.17
N ASP A 26 9.97 0.35 -8.24
CA ASP A 26 8.53 0.56 -8.06
C ASP A 26 7.85 0.56 -9.44
N PRO A 27 7.09 -0.49 -9.80
CA PRO A 27 6.42 -0.57 -11.08
C PRO A 27 5.50 0.64 -11.32
N GLY A 28 5.63 1.24 -12.51
CA GLY A 28 4.87 2.44 -12.87
C GLY A 28 5.47 3.76 -12.36
N ASN A 29 6.64 3.74 -11.72
CA ASN A 29 7.32 4.97 -11.34
C ASN A 29 7.80 5.74 -12.59
N PRO A 30 7.41 7.01 -12.78
CA PRO A 30 7.72 7.76 -13.99
C PRO A 30 9.19 8.20 -14.10
N THR A 31 9.93 8.19 -12.98
CA THR A 31 11.30 8.73 -12.90
C THR A 31 12.34 7.61 -12.74
N TYR A 32 12.04 6.62 -11.89
CA TYR A 32 12.99 5.58 -11.52
C TYR A 32 12.57 4.23 -12.10
N GLY A 33 13.44 3.65 -12.92
CA GLY A 33 13.30 2.32 -13.49
C GLY A 33 14.48 1.42 -13.11
N THR A 34 14.62 0.28 -13.77
CA THR A 34 15.64 -0.72 -13.46
C THR A 34 17.06 -0.15 -13.56
N ARG A 35 17.33 0.71 -14.54
CA ARG A 35 18.68 1.23 -14.81
C ARG A 35 19.16 2.25 -13.79
N ASN A 36 18.32 3.21 -13.43
CA ASN A 36 18.68 4.37 -12.61
C ASN A 36 18.26 4.25 -11.14
N THR A 37 17.63 3.14 -10.74
CA THR A 37 17.44 2.82 -9.32
C THR A 37 18.71 2.21 -8.76
N PRO A 38 19.36 2.82 -7.74
CA PRO A 38 20.58 2.24 -7.15
C PRO A 38 20.36 0.82 -6.68
N LYS A 39 21.21 -0.12 -7.10
CA LYS A 39 21.08 -1.54 -6.82
C LYS A 39 22.07 -1.99 -5.74
N VAL A 40 21.52 -2.52 -4.65
CA VAL A 40 22.32 -3.07 -3.55
C VAL A 40 22.78 -4.49 -3.90
N VAL A 41 24.05 -4.84 -3.63
CA VAL A 41 24.62 -6.14 -3.91
C VAL A 41 25.44 -6.62 -2.71
N GLY A 42 25.04 -7.77 -2.13
CA GLY A 42 25.79 -8.46 -1.08
C GLY A 42 26.30 -9.82 -1.55
N GLY A 43 27.42 -10.29 -1.05
CA GLY A 43 27.99 -11.59 -1.42
C GLY A 43 28.45 -12.41 -0.22
N ILE A 44 28.61 -13.71 -0.42
CA ILE A 44 29.15 -14.62 0.60
C ILE A 44 30.64 -14.34 0.84
N THR A 45 31.37 -13.89 -0.19
CA THR A 45 32.77 -13.47 -0.12
C THR A 45 32.95 -12.16 -0.90
N ASP A 46 34.09 -11.49 -0.68
CA ASP A 46 34.43 -10.27 -1.43
C ASP A 46 34.49 -10.54 -2.94
N ASP A 47 34.94 -11.71 -3.35
CA ASP A 47 34.97 -12.13 -4.75
C ASP A 47 33.56 -12.28 -5.32
N CYS A 48 32.61 -12.78 -4.51
CA CYS A 48 31.20 -12.84 -4.91
C CYS A 48 30.63 -11.43 -5.15
N VAL A 49 30.90 -10.47 -4.25
CA VAL A 49 30.50 -9.06 -4.42
C VAL A 49 31.12 -8.46 -5.66
N ARG A 50 32.44 -8.67 -5.88
CA ARG A 50 33.19 -8.15 -7.03
C ARG A 50 32.60 -8.67 -8.35
N VAL A 51 32.37 -9.98 -8.46
CA VAL A 51 31.83 -10.61 -9.66
C VAL A 51 30.39 -10.14 -9.93
N ALA A 52 29.54 -10.11 -8.91
CA ALA A 52 28.16 -9.63 -9.06
C ALA A 52 28.11 -8.14 -9.45
N THR A 53 28.96 -7.30 -8.84
CA THR A 53 29.08 -5.89 -9.22
C THR A 53 29.51 -5.73 -10.67
N ALA A 54 30.49 -6.50 -11.12
CA ALA A 54 30.93 -6.49 -12.53
C ALA A 54 29.82 -6.96 -13.49
N LEU A 55 28.99 -7.93 -13.09
CA LEU A 55 27.85 -8.43 -13.87
C LEU A 55 26.78 -7.35 -14.05
N TYR A 56 26.46 -6.59 -13.00
CA TYR A 56 25.41 -5.57 -13.05
C TYR A 56 25.89 -4.22 -13.65
N ALA A 57 27.19 -3.92 -13.60
CA ALA A 57 27.73 -2.63 -14.04
C ALA A 57 27.32 -2.17 -15.45
N PRO A 58 27.17 -3.04 -16.48
CA PRO A 58 26.72 -2.61 -17.79
C PRO A 58 25.25 -2.18 -17.85
N ALA A 59 24.41 -2.64 -16.90
CA ALA A 59 22.97 -2.46 -16.93
C ALA A 59 22.46 -1.44 -15.89
N ILE A 60 23.21 -1.20 -14.82
CA ILE A 60 22.78 -0.38 -13.66
C ILE A 60 23.75 0.78 -13.46
N ASP A 61 23.20 1.98 -13.38
CA ASP A 61 24.00 3.21 -13.27
C ASP A 61 24.72 3.35 -11.91
N THR A 62 24.11 2.87 -10.81
CA THR A 62 24.66 2.96 -9.46
C THR A 62 24.58 1.62 -8.74
N LEU A 63 25.73 1.06 -8.37
CA LEU A 63 25.82 -0.14 -7.56
C LEU A 63 26.28 0.21 -6.15
N VAL A 64 25.64 -0.40 -5.15
CA VAL A 64 25.91 -0.19 -3.73
C VAL A 64 26.33 -1.55 -3.13
N PRO A 65 27.63 -1.87 -3.11
CA PRO A 65 28.10 -3.11 -2.48
C PRO A 65 27.93 -3.03 -0.96
N VAL A 66 27.50 -4.15 -0.37
CA VAL A 66 27.43 -4.37 1.07
C VAL A 66 28.13 -5.65 1.46
N SER A 67 28.49 -5.79 2.72
CA SER A 67 29.42 -6.81 3.21
C SER A 67 28.88 -8.26 3.15
N THR A 68 27.54 -8.45 3.23
CA THR A 68 26.94 -9.79 3.30
C THR A 68 25.64 -9.87 2.50
N THR A 69 25.21 -11.07 2.18
CA THR A 69 23.89 -11.33 1.56
C THR A 69 22.75 -10.89 2.48
N GLU A 70 22.90 -11.11 3.80
CA GLU A 70 21.94 -10.75 4.82
C GLU A 70 21.77 -9.22 4.95
N ALA A 71 22.88 -8.48 4.84
CA ALA A 71 22.82 -7.01 4.83
C ALA A 71 22.04 -6.50 3.61
N ALA A 72 22.27 -7.08 2.43
CA ALA A 72 21.53 -6.72 1.22
C ALA A 72 20.03 -7.04 1.33
N GLU A 73 19.67 -8.18 1.93
CA GLU A 73 18.28 -8.57 2.19
C GLU A 73 17.61 -7.60 3.18
N LEU A 74 18.28 -7.28 4.29
CA LEU A 74 17.77 -6.39 5.31
C LEU A 74 17.55 -4.95 4.81
N VAL A 75 18.29 -4.47 3.82
CA VAL A 75 18.04 -3.16 3.22
C VAL A 75 16.61 -3.05 2.70
N LYS A 76 16.14 -4.01 1.90
CA LYS A 76 14.77 -4.00 1.38
C LYS A 76 13.73 -4.14 2.49
N LEU A 77 13.98 -5.04 3.44
CA LEU A 77 13.08 -5.22 4.58
C LEU A 77 12.97 -3.94 5.42
N LEU A 78 14.08 -3.22 5.62
CA LEU A 78 14.08 -1.92 6.30
C LEU A 78 13.28 -0.87 5.52
N GLU A 79 13.47 -0.76 4.20
CA GLU A 79 12.73 0.20 3.36
C GLU A 79 11.22 -0.04 3.42
N ASN A 80 10.77 -1.30 3.32
CA ASN A 80 9.36 -1.65 3.39
C ASN A 80 8.80 -1.48 4.80
N THR A 81 9.57 -1.83 5.84
CA THR A 81 9.20 -1.58 7.24
C THR A 81 9.07 -0.09 7.53
N PHE A 82 10.03 0.73 7.08
CA PHE A 82 9.98 2.19 7.21
C PHE A 82 8.68 2.75 6.61
N ARG A 83 8.32 2.31 5.41
CA ARG A 83 7.08 2.73 4.75
C ARG A 83 5.84 2.28 5.54
N SER A 84 5.77 1.01 5.94
CA SER A 84 4.65 0.45 6.71
C SER A 84 4.44 1.20 8.04
N VAL A 85 5.52 1.44 8.79
CA VAL A 85 5.47 2.14 10.09
C VAL A 85 5.03 3.59 9.93
N ASN A 86 5.56 4.32 8.94
CA ASN A 86 5.18 5.71 8.73
C ASN A 86 3.75 5.87 8.20
N ILE A 87 3.25 4.92 7.39
CA ILE A 87 1.84 4.90 7.00
C ILE A 87 0.96 4.59 8.22
N GLY A 88 1.34 3.62 9.06
CA GLY A 88 0.65 3.36 10.33
C GLY A 88 0.57 4.61 11.21
N LEU A 89 1.68 5.34 11.36
CA LEU A 89 1.72 6.59 12.13
C LEU A 89 0.73 7.65 11.59
N VAL A 90 0.71 7.90 10.27
CA VAL A 90 -0.21 8.90 9.72
C VAL A 90 -1.66 8.42 9.69
N ASN A 91 -1.91 7.12 9.62
CA ASN A 91 -3.23 6.52 9.82
C ASN A 91 -3.72 6.72 11.28
N GLU A 92 -2.88 6.51 12.27
CA GLU A 92 -3.20 6.83 13.66
C GLU A 92 -3.48 8.33 13.83
N MET A 93 -2.68 9.20 13.21
CA MET A 93 -2.93 10.64 13.22
C MET A 93 -4.26 11.01 12.55
N ALA A 94 -4.70 10.29 11.53
CA ALA A 94 -6.04 10.51 10.96
C ALA A 94 -7.14 10.19 11.99
N ILE A 95 -7.01 9.12 12.77
CA ILE A 95 -7.95 8.79 13.85
C ILE A 95 -7.91 9.85 14.96
N VAL A 96 -6.73 10.31 15.35
CA VAL A 96 -6.54 11.37 16.37
C VAL A 96 -7.19 12.68 15.91
N CYS A 97 -6.91 13.11 14.68
CA CYS A 97 -7.46 14.33 14.09
C CYS A 97 -8.99 14.25 13.97
N ASP A 98 -9.53 13.09 13.59
CA ASP A 98 -10.98 12.85 13.55
C ASP A 98 -11.64 13.06 14.93
N LYS A 99 -11.03 12.52 15.99
CA LYS A 99 -11.52 12.71 17.38
C LYS A 99 -11.44 14.16 17.85
N LEU A 100 -10.48 14.92 17.37
CA LEU A 100 -10.28 16.34 17.69
C LEU A 100 -11.08 17.29 16.80
N GLY A 101 -11.72 16.80 15.74
CA GLY A 101 -12.42 17.63 14.75
C GLY A 101 -11.46 18.48 13.90
N VAL A 102 -10.24 17.98 13.65
CA VAL A 102 -9.19 18.66 12.87
C VAL A 102 -8.96 17.93 11.55
N ASP A 103 -8.70 18.68 10.48
CA ASP A 103 -8.35 18.08 9.18
C ASP A 103 -6.91 17.55 9.18
N VAL A 104 -6.76 16.22 9.12
CA VAL A 104 -5.45 15.55 9.11
C VAL A 104 -4.62 15.92 7.87
N TRP A 105 -5.26 16.19 6.74
CA TRP A 105 -4.58 16.55 5.50
C TRP A 105 -3.93 17.93 5.62
N GLU A 106 -4.63 18.90 6.20
CA GLU A 106 -4.08 20.23 6.51
C GLU A 106 -2.88 20.11 7.46
N VAL A 107 -2.99 19.32 8.51
CA VAL A 107 -1.91 19.07 9.48
C VAL A 107 -0.67 18.50 8.80
N ILE A 108 -0.84 17.48 7.94
CA ILE A 108 0.27 16.83 7.24
C ILE A 108 0.90 17.78 6.21
N GLU A 109 0.09 18.53 5.44
CA GLU A 109 0.61 19.51 4.48
C GLU A 109 1.43 20.61 5.20
N ALA A 110 0.92 21.13 6.31
CA ALA A 110 1.65 22.11 7.11
C ALA A 110 2.95 21.53 7.68
N ALA A 111 2.93 20.30 8.22
CA ALA A 111 4.12 19.62 8.72
C ALA A 111 5.18 19.38 7.62
N ALA A 112 4.74 19.09 6.39
CA ALA A 112 5.62 18.86 5.24
C ALA A 112 6.35 20.11 4.74
N THR A 113 5.96 21.31 5.16
CA THR A 113 6.71 22.55 4.88
C THR A 113 8.05 22.61 5.62
N LYS A 114 8.24 21.80 6.67
CA LYS A 114 9.52 21.72 7.37
C LYS A 114 10.56 21.01 6.51
N PRO A 115 11.69 21.65 6.17
CA PRO A 115 12.64 21.11 5.20
C PRO A 115 13.53 19.98 5.74
N PHE A 116 13.41 19.61 7.02
CA PHE A 116 14.20 18.57 7.67
C PHE A 116 13.42 17.87 8.79
N GLY A 117 13.76 16.62 9.07
CA GLY A 117 13.21 15.85 10.20
C GLY A 117 11.75 15.46 10.06
N PHE A 118 11.15 15.64 8.90
CA PHE A 118 9.81 15.14 8.54
C PHE A 118 9.82 14.64 7.08
N MET A 119 9.29 13.46 6.86
CA MET A 119 9.03 12.91 5.53
C MET A 119 7.52 12.72 5.40
N LYS A 120 6.94 13.30 4.36
CA LYS A 120 5.49 13.26 4.13
C LYS A 120 5.02 11.87 3.77
N PHE A 121 4.08 11.36 4.56
CA PHE A 121 3.22 10.22 4.26
C PHE A 121 1.77 10.66 4.35
N LEU A 122 0.88 9.97 3.64
CA LEU A 122 -0.54 10.29 3.61
C LEU A 122 -1.33 9.12 4.21
N PRO A 123 -2.38 9.41 5.03
CA PRO A 123 -3.28 8.38 5.50
C PRO A 123 -4.12 7.80 4.36
N GLY A 124 -4.71 6.65 4.60
CA GLY A 124 -5.53 5.99 3.60
C GLY A 124 -6.35 4.84 4.19
N PRO A 125 -6.99 4.05 3.34
CA PRO A 125 -7.88 2.97 3.78
C PRO A 125 -7.15 1.73 4.31
N GLY A 126 -5.83 1.72 4.31
CA GLY A 126 -4.98 0.62 4.71
C GLY A 126 -3.78 0.46 3.80
N LEU A 127 -3.06 -0.66 3.95
CA LEU A 127 -1.95 -1.05 3.09
C LEU A 127 -2.40 -2.12 2.09
N GLY A 128 -1.92 -2.01 0.86
CA GLY A 128 -2.11 -3.02 -0.16
C GLY A 128 -0.83 -3.32 -0.92
N GLY A 129 -0.91 -4.27 -1.85
CA GLY A 129 0.21 -4.77 -2.63
C GLY A 129 0.94 -5.92 -1.98
N HIS A 130 1.89 -6.50 -2.71
CA HIS A 130 2.54 -7.75 -2.32
C HIS A 130 3.63 -7.59 -1.26
N CYS A 131 4.32 -6.43 -1.20
CA CYS A 131 5.54 -6.29 -0.40
C CYS A 131 5.30 -5.61 0.95
N ILE A 132 4.66 -4.42 0.95
CA ILE A 132 4.58 -3.59 2.16
C ILE A 132 3.75 -4.24 3.27
N PRO A 133 2.60 -4.90 2.99
CA PRO A 133 1.85 -5.60 4.02
C PRO A 133 2.54 -6.88 4.51
N ILE A 134 3.40 -7.51 3.71
CA ILE A 134 3.89 -8.88 3.94
C ILE A 134 5.33 -8.92 4.45
N ASP A 135 6.28 -8.19 3.80
CA ASP A 135 7.71 -8.27 4.11
C ASP A 135 8.05 -7.97 5.58
N PRO A 136 7.46 -6.94 6.25
CA PRO A 136 7.72 -6.70 7.67
C PRO A 136 7.30 -7.88 8.56
N HIS A 137 6.21 -8.59 8.20
CA HIS A 137 5.73 -9.74 8.97
C HIS A 137 6.66 -10.96 8.84
N TYR A 138 7.33 -11.15 7.69
CA TYR A 138 8.40 -12.17 7.58
C TYR A 138 9.55 -11.88 8.52
N LEU A 139 9.97 -10.61 8.63
CA LEU A 139 10.99 -10.21 9.60
C LEU A 139 10.51 -10.44 11.03
N ALA A 140 9.29 -10.05 11.36
CA ALA A 140 8.69 -10.27 12.68
C ALA A 140 8.63 -11.77 13.02
N TRP A 141 8.20 -12.60 12.09
CA TRP A 141 8.18 -14.06 12.25
C TRP A 141 9.60 -14.62 12.52
N LYS A 142 10.60 -14.22 11.75
CA LYS A 142 11.99 -14.64 11.93
C LYS A 142 12.51 -14.26 13.31
N MET A 143 12.22 -13.04 13.76
CA MET A 143 12.68 -12.53 15.06
C MET A 143 12.01 -13.22 16.25
N ARG A 144 10.75 -13.67 16.11
CA ARG A 144 10.09 -14.50 17.14
C ARG A 144 10.84 -15.81 17.38
N GLY A 145 11.40 -16.43 16.32
CA GLY A 145 12.28 -17.60 16.44
C GLY A 145 13.60 -17.32 17.18
N LEU A 146 13.98 -16.04 17.33
CA LEU A 146 15.13 -15.57 18.10
C LEU A 146 14.74 -14.93 19.44
N ASN A 147 13.50 -15.19 19.94
CA ASN A 147 12.95 -14.65 21.17
C ASN A 147 12.89 -13.11 21.23
N TYR A 148 12.69 -12.45 20.08
CA TYR A 148 12.56 -11.00 20.01
C TYR A 148 11.20 -10.59 19.41
N LYS A 149 10.47 -9.69 20.07
CA LYS A 149 9.22 -9.11 19.56
C LYS A 149 9.50 -7.77 18.86
N THR A 150 9.12 -7.68 17.60
CA THR A 150 9.25 -6.48 16.75
C THR A 150 8.09 -5.52 16.99
N ARG A 151 8.20 -4.64 17.97
CA ARG A 151 7.08 -3.80 18.46
C ARG A 151 6.54 -2.85 17.41
N PHE A 152 7.40 -2.12 16.68
CA PHE A 152 6.98 -1.17 15.65
C PHE A 152 6.32 -1.86 14.46
N ILE A 153 6.80 -3.03 14.05
CA ILE A 153 6.24 -3.79 12.94
C ILE A 153 4.85 -4.31 13.31
N ASP A 154 4.74 -4.94 14.50
CA ASP A 154 3.47 -5.50 14.97
C ASP A 154 2.42 -4.38 15.12
N LEU A 155 2.76 -3.25 15.77
CA LEU A 155 1.85 -2.11 15.96
C LEU A 155 1.42 -1.48 14.62
N ALA A 156 2.37 -1.27 13.71
CA ALA A 156 2.03 -0.72 12.38
C ALA A 156 1.11 -1.66 11.59
N GLY A 157 1.33 -2.98 11.71
CA GLY A 157 0.45 -3.98 11.12
C GLY A 157 -0.97 -3.88 11.66
N GLU A 158 -1.13 -3.83 12.99
CA GLU A 158 -2.43 -3.68 13.67
C GLU A 158 -3.16 -2.42 13.18
N LEU A 159 -2.51 -1.25 13.25
CA LEU A 159 -3.09 0.04 12.83
C LEU A 159 -3.52 0.04 11.36
N ASN A 160 -2.67 -0.44 10.47
CA ASN A 160 -2.98 -0.44 9.03
C ASN A 160 -4.12 -1.41 8.69
N THR A 161 -4.23 -2.52 9.41
CA THR A 161 -5.30 -3.52 9.21
C THR A 161 -6.65 -3.02 9.77
N GLU A 162 -6.64 -2.13 10.77
CA GLU A 162 -7.86 -1.55 11.33
C GLU A 162 -8.46 -0.42 10.46
N MET A 163 -7.71 0.16 9.52
CA MET A 163 -8.17 1.30 8.73
C MET A 163 -9.43 1.03 7.89
N PRO A 164 -9.64 -0.13 7.26
CA PRO A 164 -10.89 -0.42 6.57
C PRO A 164 -12.12 -0.24 7.49
N LEU A 165 -12.04 -0.76 8.72
CA LEU A 165 -13.12 -0.62 9.70
C LEU A 165 -13.33 0.84 10.14
N PHE A 166 -12.25 1.62 10.30
CA PHE A 166 -12.35 3.06 10.57
C PHE A 166 -13.15 3.77 9.47
N TRP A 167 -12.85 3.50 8.20
CA TRP A 167 -13.53 4.14 7.08
C TRP A 167 -14.98 3.68 6.92
N VAL A 168 -15.29 2.40 7.18
CA VAL A 168 -16.69 1.92 7.19
C VAL A 168 -17.50 2.62 8.29
N ARG A 169 -16.91 2.87 9.47
CA ARG A 169 -17.56 3.68 10.52
C ARG A 169 -17.80 5.13 10.06
N LYS A 170 -16.90 5.72 9.27
CA LYS A 170 -17.12 7.04 8.66
C LYS A 170 -18.28 7.02 7.66
N VAL A 171 -18.41 5.96 6.86
CA VAL A 171 -19.57 5.76 5.96
C VAL A 171 -20.87 5.68 6.77
N THR A 172 -20.89 4.88 7.84
CA THR A 172 -22.04 4.74 8.73
C THR A 172 -22.44 6.10 9.34
N ALA A 173 -21.46 6.86 9.84
CA ALA A 173 -21.70 8.19 10.40
C ALA A 173 -22.22 9.18 9.35
N ALA A 174 -21.67 9.15 8.13
CA ALA A 174 -22.08 10.00 7.03
C ALA A 174 -23.52 9.69 6.57
N LEU A 175 -23.90 8.41 6.46
CA LEU A 175 -25.28 8.00 6.16
C LEU A 175 -26.25 8.45 7.27
N ASN A 176 -25.88 8.25 8.55
CA ASN A 176 -26.70 8.63 9.69
C ASN A 176 -26.97 10.13 9.74
N SER A 177 -25.99 10.98 9.36
CA SER A 177 -26.21 12.44 9.28
C SER A 177 -27.25 12.83 8.22
N HIS A 178 -27.54 11.93 7.28
CA HIS A 178 -28.60 12.06 6.28
C HIS A 178 -29.83 11.20 6.61
N SER A 179 -29.99 10.79 7.89
CA SER A 179 -31.11 9.97 8.37
C SER A 179 -31.25 8.64 7.63
N LYS A 180 -30.14 8.02 7.22
CA LYS A 180 -30.12 6.76 6.50
C LYS A 180 -29.30 5.71 7.26
N ALA A 181 -29.82 4.48 7.35
CA ALA A 181 -29.11 3.36 7.94
C ALA A 181 -28.16 2.72 6.91
N MET A 182 -27.09 2.05 7.36
CA MET A 182 -26.21 1.27 6.49
C MET A 182 -26.98 0.16 5.77
N ARG A 183 -27.79 -0.61 6.52
CA ARG A 183 -28.58 -1.72 5.97
C ARG A 183 -29.54 -1.24 4.89
N GLY A 184 -29.43 -1.82 3.70
CA GLY A 184 -30.22 -1.46 2.52
C GLY A 184 -29.78 -0.16 1.84
N SER A 185 -28.68 0.47 2.25
CA SER A 185 -28.09 1.59 1.53
C SER A 185 -27.29 1.11 0.33
N ARG A 186 -27.39 1.83 -0.78
CA ARG A 186 -26.62 1.59 -2.01
C ARG A 186 -25.31 2.36 -1.92
N ILE A 187 -24.20 1.62 -1.87
CA ILE A 187 -22.84 2.18 -1.76
C ILE A 187 -22.10 1.95 -3.06
N LEU A 188 -21.57 3.03 -3.65
CA LEU A 188 -20.69 2.96 -4.81
C LEU A 188 -19.23 3.13 -4.36
N VAL A 189 -18.44 2.07 -4.45
CA VAL A 189 -17.01 2.09 -4.16
C VAL A 189 -16.22 2.46 -5.42
N LEU A 190 -15.38 3.50 -5.34
CA LEU A 190 -14.52 3.95 -6.43
C LEU A 190 -13.08 3.48 -6.21
N GLY A 191 -12.61 2.63 -7.13
CA GLY A 191 -11.29 2.01 -7.12
C GLY A 191 -11.20 0.81 -6.18
N VAL A 192 -10.85 -0.34 -6.74
CA VAL A 192 -10.62 -1.59 -6.00
C VAL A 192 -9.17 -2.08 -6.11
N ALA A 193 -8.37 -1.55 -7.05
CA ALA A 193 -6.94 -1.81 -7.09
C ALA A 193 -6.25 -1.24 -5.84
N TYR A 194 -5.15 -1.85 -5.40
CA TYR A 194 -4.44 -1.38 -4.21
C TYR A 194 -3.69 -0.04 -4.43
N LYS A 195 -3.43 0.33 -5.67
CA LYS A 195 -2.71 1.54 -6.05
C LYS A 195 -3.36 2.19 -7.26
N ARG A 196 -3.18 3.51 -7.39
CA ARG A 196 -3.61 4.32 -8.53
C ARG A 196 -3.10 3.75 -9.86
N ASP A 197 -3.97 3.73 -10.87
CA ASP A 197 -3.65 3.49 -12.29
C ASP A 197 -3.01 2.13 -12.61
N ILE A 198 -3.35 1.11 -11.81
CA ILE A 198 -2.97 -0.28 -12.04
C ILE A 198 -4.17 -1.23 -11.88
N ASN A 199 -4.04 -2.47 -12.35
CA ASN A 199 -5.07 -3.52 -12.27
C ASN A 199 -4.77 -4.60 -11.20
N ASP A 200 -4.02 -4.26 -10.15
CA ASP A 200 -3.58 -5.23 -9.15
C ASP A 200 -4.42 -5.12 -7.86
N LEU A 201 -5.07 -6.22 -7.50
CA LEU A 201 -5.97 -6.33 -6.33
C LEU A 201 -5.31 -6.94 -5.09
N ARG A 202 -4.06 -7.38 -5.18
CA ARG A 202 -3.42 -8.10 -4.08
C ARG A 202 -3.38 -7.27 -2.81
N GLU A 203 -3.90 -7.84 -1.72
CA GLU A 203 -3.99 -7.18 -0.40
C GLU A 203 -4.65 -5.79 -0.48
N SER A 204 -5.58 -5.57 -1.42
CA SER A 204 -6.23 -4.27 -1.52
C SER A 204 -7.19 -4.04 -0.35
N PRO A 205 -7.05 -2.95 0.40
CA PRO A 205 -7.99 -2.62 1.48
C PRO A 205 -9.42 -2.34 1.00
N ALA A 206 -9.61 -2.14 -0.31
CA ALA A 206 -10.94 -2.02 -0.89
C ALA A 206 -11.78 -3.29 -0.75
N LEU A 207 -11.14 -4.47 -0.81
CA LEU A 207 -11.80 -5.75 -0.65
C LEU A 207 -12.34 -5.92 0.77
N ASP A 208 -11.55 -5.54 1.77
CA ASP A 208 -11.99 -5.53 3.17
C ASP A 208 -13.13 -4.53 3.40
N ILE A 209 -13.05 -3.32 2.80
CA ILE A 209 -14.10 -2.31 2.89
C ILE A 209 -15.41 -2.83 2.28
N ILE A 210 -15.37 -3.41 1.08
CA ILE A 210 -16.56 -3.98 0.42
C ILE A 210 -17.18 -5.04 1.33
N LYS A 211 -16.37 -5.98 1.80
CA LYS A 211 -16.83 -7.04 2.69
C LYS A 211 -17.48 -6.48 3.97
N LEU A 212 -16.84 -5.53 4.64
CA LEU A 212 -17.37 -4.92 5.86
C LEU A 212 -18.69 -4.18 5.63
N LEU A 213 -18.84 -3.48 4.49
CA LEU A 213 -20.08 -2.82 4.11
C LEU A 213 -21.21 -3.82 3.86
N GLU A 214 -20.92 -4.92 3.15
CA GLU A 214 -21.87 -6.01 2.90
C GLU A 214 -22.27 -6.73 4.20
N ASP A 215 -21.32 -7.00 5.10
CA ASP A 215 -21.57 -7.59 6.41
C ASP A 215 -22.52 -6.72 7.27
N GLU A 216 -22.48 -5.39 7.12
CA GLU A 216 -23.44 -4.46 7.74
C GLU A 216 -24.77 -4.35 6.97
N GLY A 217 -24.90 -5.03 5.82
CA GLY A 217 -26.11 -5.14 5.02
C GLY A 217 -26.31 -4.05 3.98
N ALA A 218 -25.25 -3.38 3.55
CA ALA A 218 -25.29 -2.48 2.40
C ALA A 218 -25.37 -3.24 1.07
N GLU A 219 -25.94 -2.60 0.06
CA GLU A 219 -25.89 -3.04 -1.33
C GLU A 219 -24.69 -2.37 -2.00
N VAL A 220 -23.62 -3.14 -2.25
CA VAL A 220 -22.35 -2.57 -2.73
C VAL A 220 -22.17 -2.80 -4.22
N GLU A 221 -21.95 -1.72 -4.96
CA GLU A 221 -21.46 -1.72 -6.33
C GLU A 221 -20.04 -1.09 -6.36
N TYR A 222 -19.22 -1.43 -7.34
CA TYR A 222 -17.94 -0.74 -7.51
C TYR A 222 -17.73 -0.27 -8.94
N HIS A 223 -16.91 0.78 -9.08
CA HIS A 223 -16.32 1.19 -10.33
C HIS A 223 -14.81 1.22 -10.23
N ASP A 224 -14.13 0.55 -11.16
CA ASP A 224 -12.68 0.64 -11.34
C ASP A 224 -12.36 0.55 -12.84
N PRO A 225 -11.67 1.55 -13.41
CA PRO A 225 -11.39 1.58 -14.85
C PRO A 225 -10.37 0.52 -15.29
N TYR A 226 -9.60 -0.04 -14.36
CA TYR A 226 -8.55 -1.02 -14.63
C TYR A 226 -8.93 -2.44 -14.21
N VAL A 227 -9.99 -2.60 -13.40
CA VAL A 227 -10.45 -3.89 -12.88
C VAL A 227 -11.90 -4.10 -13.30
N PRO A 228 -12.16 -4.69 -14.48
CA PRO A 228 -13.52 -4.86 -14.99
C PRO A 228 -14.35 -5.88 -14.20
N ALA A 229 -13.70 -6.88 -13.59
CA ALA A 229 -14.34 -7.88 -12.73
C ALA A 229 -13.31 -8.56 -11.84
N PHE A 230 -13.77 -9.04 -10.68
CA PHE A 230 -13.00 -9.92 -9.80
C PHE A 230 -13.92 -10.90 -9.07
N SER A 231 -13.32 -11.92 -8.46
CA SER A 231 -14.04 -12.86 -7.58
C SER A 231 -13.32 -12.96 -6.24
N GLU A 232 -14.06 -12.87 -5.15
CA GLU A 232 -13.56 -12.93 -3.79
C GLU A 232 -14.52 -13.72 -2.91
N ASN A 233 -14.02 -14.66 -2.11
CA ASN A 233 -14.80 -15.49 -1.18
C ASN A 233 -16.05 -16.15 -1.81
N GLY A 234 -15.97 -16.54 -3.09
CA GLY A 234 -17.08 -17.19 -3.80
C GLY A 234 -18.11 -16.22 -4.39
N HIS A 235 -17.96 -14.91 -4.21
CA HIS A 235 -18.76 -13.87 -4.84
C HIS A 235 -18.05 -13.33 -6.07
N SER A 236 -18.82 -12.98 -7.11
CA SER A 236 -18.32 -12.36 -8.33
C SER A 236 -18.82 -10.93 -8.43
N TYR A 237 -17.90 -10.02 -8.67
CA TYR A 237 -18.14 -8.58 -8.77
C TYR A 237 -17.82 -8.10 -10.18
N ALA A 238 -18.61 -7.16 -10.70
CA ALA A 238 -18.36 -6.51 -11.97
C ALA A 238 -18.37 -4.99 -11.81
N SER A 239 -17.42 -4.31 -12.45
CA SER A 239 -17.34 -2.86 -12.43
C SER A 239 -18.54 -2.25 -13.16
N VAL A 240 -19.28 -1.37 -12.49
CA VAL A 240 -20.38 -0.65 -13.10
C VAL A 240 -19.88 0.59 -13.86
N PRO A 241 -20.56 1.06 -14.91
CA PRO A 241 -20.22 2.31 -15.58
C PRO A 241 -20.33 3.51 -14.61
N LEU A 242 -19.30 4.36 -14.59
CA LEU A 242 -19.31 5.60 -13.83
C LEU A 242 -19.99 6.71 -14.63
N THR A 243 -21.19 7.06 -14.25
CA THR A 243 -22.01 8.09 -14.89
C THR A 243 -22.62 9.02 -13.83
N PRO A 244 -23.05 10.24 -14.18
CA PRO A 244 -23.82 11.08 -13.25
C PRO A 244 -25.01 10.35 -12.63
N ALA A 245 -25.69 9.51 -13.43
CA ALA A 245 -26.85 8.75 -12.95
C ALA A 245 -26.48 7.66 -11.94
N SER A 246 -25.39 6.90 -12.16
CA SER A 246 -24.94 5.88 -11.20
C SER A 246 -24.47 6.52 -9.89
N VAL A 247 -23.77 7.65 -9.96
CA VAL A 247 -23.33 8.42 -8.78
C VAL A 247 -24.52 8.97 -8.00
N ALA A 248 -25.50 9.62 -8.67
CA ALA A 248 -26.67 10.16 -8.02
C ALA A 248 -27.62 9.08 -7.44
N ALA A 249 -27.59 7.87 -7.98
CA ALA A 249 -28.37 6.73 -7.51
C ALA A 249 -27.80 6.11 -6.24
N ALA A 250 -26.50 6.29 -5.95
CA ALA A 250 -25.86 5.81 -4.73
C ALA A 250 -26.27 6.68 -3.53
N ASP A 251 -26.43 6.04 -2.38
CA ASP A 251 -26.67 6.74 -1.11
C ASP A 251 -25.39 7.31 -0.53
N CYS A 252 -24.27 6.61 -0.78
CA CYS A 252 -22.93 7.09 -0.46
C CYS A 252 -21.94 6.60 -1.52
N VAL A 253 -21.01 7.47 -1.91
CA VAL A 253 -19.85 7.14 -2.72
C VAL A 253 -18.63 7.06 -1.82
N VAL A 254 -17.85 6.00 -1.94
CA VAL A 254 -16.62 5.81 -1.15
C VAL A 254 -15.42 5.78 -2.09
N VAL A 255 -14.55 6.77 -2.00
CA VAL A 255 -13.31 6.79 -2.78
C VAL A 255 -12.25 6.00 -2.04
N VAL A 256 -11.85 4.84 -2.56
CA VAL A 256 -10.84 3.96 -1.95
C VAL A 256 -9.52 4.03 -2.72
N THR A 257 -9.57 4.01 -4.06
CA THR A 257 -8.38 4.19 -4.90
C THR A 257 -8.60 5.34 -5.88
N ASP A 258 -7.66 6.25 -5.90
CA ASP A 258 -7.75 7.54 -6.56
C ASP A 258 -7.19 7.50 -7.99
N HIS A 259 -7.81 6.73 -8.89
CA HIS A 259 -7.40 6.65 -10.30
C HIS A 259 -7.44 8.01 -11.00
N SER A 260 -6.38 8.31 -11.77
CA SER A 260 -6.20 9.62 -12.41
C SER A 260 -7.23 9.94 -13.51
N CYS A 261 -7.86 8.93 -14.09
CA CYS A 261 -8.86 9.08 -15.15
C CYS A 261 -10.29 9.35 -14.64
N ILE A 262 -10.53 9.37 -13.31
CA ILE A 262 -11.85 9.63 -12.73
C ILE A 262 -12.09 11.16 -12.61
N ASP A 263 -13.25 11.62 -13.06
CA ASP A 263 -13.71 13.01 -12.84
C ASP A 263 -14.29 13.16 -11.43
N TYR A 264 -13.41 13.51 -10.47
CA TYR A 264 -13.81 13.78 -9.08
C TYR A 264 -14.67 15.04 -8.94
N GLY A 265 -14.61 15.97 -9.90
CA GLY A 265 -15.53 17.11 -9.97
C GLY A 265 -16.97 16.67 -10.23
N MET A 266 -17.18 15.70 -11.11
CA MET A 266 -18.49 15.09 -11.33
C MET A 266 -18.99 14.37 -10.07
N ILE A 267 -18.12 13.59 -9.40
CA ILE A 267 -18.48 12.92 -8.15
C ILE A 267 -18.96 13.93 -7.11
N LYS A 268 -18.24 15.03 -6.92
CA LYS A 268 -18.59 16.08 -5.94
C LYS A 268 -19.95 16.74 -6.25
N ARG A 269 -20.30 16.90 -7.54
CA ARG A 269 -21.57 17.55 -7.94
C ARG A 269 -22.77 16.62 -7.80
N GLU A 270 -22.61 15.34 -8.13
CA GLU A 270 -23.73 14.41 -8.30
C GLU A 270 -23.98 13.53 -7.07
N ALA A 271 -22.96 13.25 -6.27
CA ALA A 271 -23.10 12.38 -5.11
C ALA A 271 -23.86 13.07 -3.97
N ARG A 272 -24.74 12.31 -3.32
CA ARG A 272 -25.47 12.78 -2.12
C ARG A 272 -24.57 12.86 -0.90
N VAL A 273 -23.74 11.82 -0.72
CA VAL A 273 -22.77 11.69 0.37
C VAL A 273 -21.50 11.13 -0.23
N VAL A 274 -20.34 11.67 0.16
CA VAL A 274 -19.04 11.12 -0.25
C VAL A 274 -18.17 10.91 0.99
N VAL A 275 -17.55 9.76 1.06
CA VAL A 275 -16.45 9.46 1.99
C VAL A 275 -15.16 9.32 1.16
N ASP A 276 -14.31 10.31 1.27
CA ASP A 276 -13.06 10.40 0.50
C ASP A 276 -11.87 9.98 1.37
N THR A 277 -11.39 8.75 1.17
CA THR A 277 -10.26 8.20 1.94
C THR A 277 -8.91 8.67 1.39
N ARG A 278 -8.89 9.38 0.26
CA ARG A 278 -7.67 9.79 -0.47
C ARG A 278 -7.50 11.30 -0.60
N HIS A 279 -8.51 12.06 -0.16
CA HIS A 279 -8.53 13.52 -0.25
C HIS A 279 -8.34 14.04 -1.68
N VAL A 280 -9.10 13.46 -2.62
CA VAL A 280 -9.03 13.81 -4.05
C VAL A 280 -10.17 14.69 -4.52
N LEU A 281 -11.20 14.88 -3.68
CA LEU A 281 -12.29 15.79 -4.05
C LEU A 281 -11.77 17.22 -4.10
N PRO A 282 -12.20 18.01 -5.12
CA PRO A 282 -11.86 19.42 -5.20
C PRO A 282 -12.33 20.18 -3.94
N ARG A 283 -11.46 21.01 -3.35
CA ARG A 283 -11.87 21.91 -2.27
C ARG A 283 -12.82 22.97 -2.80
N ASP A 284 -13.77 23.41 -1.97
CA ASP A 284 -14.52 24.62 -2.24
C ASP A 284 -13.55 25.79 -2.14
N GLY A 285 -13.46 26.63 -3.19
CA GLY A 285 -12.59 27.80 -3.26
C GLY A 285 -13.00 28.90 -2.29
#